data_56f3fe118846fd93ae317b87e3f4f3ae
#
_entry.id   56f3fe118846fd93ae317b87e3f4f3ae
#
_cell.length_a   1.000
_cell.length_b   1.000
_cell.length_c   1.000
_cell.angle_alpha   90.00
_cell.angle_beta   90.00
_cell.angle_gamma   90.00
#
_symmetry.space_group_name_H-M   'P 1'
#
loop_
_entity.id
_entity.type
_entity.pdbx_description
1 polymer ?
#
loop_
_entity_poly.entity_id
_entity_poly.type
_entity_poly.pdbx_seq_one_letter_code
_entity_poly.pdbx_strand_id
1 'polypeptide(L)'
;MSYLDLYKEELSLKGKRENTIESINNSINTFSKYLQTKDIELNDTTINNITVQDAFNYRKYLLGKGYKRSSVNTKIANIKSYFGFLTKHEIISKNPFTGFEAMEENDKTIKDILTKEEVIKLIESFDIKLAGERNFEYISKRNKAIIAVLASTGVRIENLLSVTMDRLIKIEEGYKINYTKAETKGKGDTTIYIVGKNAELLEDYLKVRKDKSGLNLLFNSAGGNKKISRSDILTIIDKRVKYLGIQKHIVSHSFRAFCANMLLSNGVDSILIKKYMGWREKSNDMLSNIYYRSEAQEKQMIEYSQILWK
;
A
#
# COMPACT_ATOMS: atom_id res chain seq x y z
N MET A 1 32.74 1.66 9.39
CA MET A 1 31.46 1.42 8.73
C MET A 1 31.20 -0.08 8.83
N SER A 2 30.07 -0.49 9.39
CA SER A 2 29.73 -1.93 9.52
C SER A 2 29.35 -2.54 8.16
N TYR A 3 29.43 -3.86 8.03
CA TYR A 3 28.95 -4.54 6.82
C TYR A 3 27.45 -4.29 6.56
N LEU A 4 26.68 -4.08 7.61
CA LEU A 4 25.27 -3.71 7.47
C LEU A 4 25.09 -2.31 6.86
N ASP A 5 25.95 -1.37 7.22
CA ASP A 5 25.90 0.00 6.65
C ASP A 5 26.31 -0.01 5.17
N LEU A 6 27.37 -0.76 4.81
CA LEU A 6 27.76 -0.98 3.41
C LEU A 6 26.61 -1.59 2.59
N TYR A 7 25.92 -2.57 3.16
CA TYR A 7 24.76 -3.18 2.48
C TYR A 7 23.62 -2.21 2.26
N LYS A 8 23.29 -1.38 3.25
CA LYS A 8 22.27 -0.34 3.12
C LYS A 8 22.63 0.68 2.04
N GLU A 9 23.90 1.08 1.99
CA GLU A 9 24.42 1.97 0.96
C GLU A 9 24.30 1.34 -0.44
N GLU A 10 24.71 0.07 -0.62
CA GLU A 10 24.53 -0.64 -1.89
C GLU A 10 23.06 -0.72 -2.31
N LEU A 11 22.14 -0.96 -1.38
CA LEU A 11 20.72 -0.98 -1.66
C LEU A 11 20.21 0.40 -2.12
N SER A 12 20.69 1.48 -1.49
CA SER A 12 20.36 2.85 -1.86
C SER A 12 20.88 3.18 -3.27
N LEU A 13 22.13 2.85 -3.57
CA LEU A 13 22.73 3.02 -4.89
C LEU A 13 22.00 2.22 -5.99
N LYS A 14 21.45 1.04 -5.65
CA LYS A 14 20.56 0.27 -6.52
C LYS A 14 19.15 0.82 -6.66
N GLY A 15 18.85 1.99 -6.09
CA GLY A 15 17.54 2.63 -6.14
C GLY A 15 16.45 1.91 -5.34
N LYS A 16 16.81 1.13 -4.33
CA LYS A 16 15.80 0.53 -3.44
C LYS A 16 15.15 1.62 -2.58
N ARG A 17 13.82 1.52 -2.42
CA ARG A 17 13.06 2.49 -1.61
C ARG A 17 13.43 2.37 -0.13
N GLU A 18 13.45 3.49 0.57
CA GLU A 18 13.75 3.59 2.00
C GLU A 18 12.97 2.58 2.85
N ASN A 19 11.65 2.46 2.66
CA ASN A 19 10.83 1.46 3.36
C ASN A 19 11.29 0.00 3.12
N THR A 20 11.92 -0.29 1.98
CA THR A 20 12.48 -1.62 1.71
C THR A 20 13.74 -1.83 2.52
N ILE A 21 14.61 -0.82 2.57
CA ILE A 21 15.85 -0.83 3.36
C ILE A 21 15.51 -0.96 4.85
N GLU A 22 14.52 -0.21 5.31
CA GLU A 22 14.02 -0.28 6.70
C GLU A 22 13.44 -1.66 7.04
N SER A 23 12.66 -2.27 6.14
CA SER A 23 12.13 -3.63 6.32
C SER A 23 13.24 -4.67 6.45
N ILE A 24 14.31 -4.53 5.66
CA ILE A 24 15.51 -5.39 5.74
C ILE A 24 16.21 -5.16 7.08
N ASN A 25 16.46 -3.91 7.45
CA ASN A 25 17.09 -3.56 8.73
C ASN A 25 16.31 -4.14 9.93
N ASN A 26 14.99 -3.99 9.92
CA ASN A 26 14.12 -4.55 10.95
C ASN A 26 14.18 -6.09 11.02
N SER A 27 14.36 -6.76 9.87
CA SER A 27 14.52 -8.21 9.83
C SER A 27 15.87 -8.65 10.42
N ILE A 28 16.95 -7.94 10.08
CA ILE A 28 18.30 -8.19 10.62
C ILE A 28 18.33 -7.92 12.14
N ASN A 29 17.72 -6.82 12.59
CA ASN A 29 17.61 -6.52 14.03
C ASN A 29 16.82 -7.59 14.79
N THR A 30 15.76 -8.15 14.17
CA THR A 30 15.01 -9.26 14.79
C THR A 30 15.87 -10.53 14.89
N PHE A 31 16.71 -10.79 13.89
CA PHE A 31 17.64 -11.90 13.89
C PHE A 31 18.76 -11.71 14.93
N SER A 32 19.34 -10.52 15.01
CA SER A 32 20.34 -10.17 16.04
C SER A 32 19.79 -10.38 17.46
N LYS A 33 18.56 -9.93 17.74
CA LYS A 33 17.90 -10.17 19.04
C LYS A 33 17.69 -11.66 19.34
N TYR A 34 17.39 -12.46 18.33
CA TYR A 34 17.31 -13.92 18.48
C TYR A 34 18.70 -14.50 18.82
N LEU A 35 19.76 -14.11 18.13
CA LEU A 35 21.11 -14.60 18.40
C LEU A 35 21.59 -14.22 19.80
N GLN A 36 21.26 -13.04 20.28
CA GLN A 36 21.52 -12.62 21.66
C GLN A 36 20.89 -13.55 22.73
N THR A 37 19.75 -14.19 22.41
CA THR A 37 19.18 -15.22 23.31
C THR A 37 20.00 -16.51 23.33
N LYS A 38 21.05 -16.60 22.54
CA LYS A 38 22.02 -17.71 22.44
C LYS A 38 23.44 -17.26 22.80
N ASP A 39 23.57 -16.10 23.43
CA ASP A 39 24.84 -15.46 23.76
C ASP A 39 25.73 -15.21 22.51
N ILE A 40 25.11 -15.07 21.34
CA ILE A 40 25.78 -14.74 20.09
C ILE A 40 25.47 -13.28 19.73
N GLU A 41 26.50 -12.44 19.65
CA GLU A 41 26.36 -11.09 19.12
C GLU A 41 26.55 -11.12 17.60
N LEU A 42 25.64 -10.50 16.85
CA LEU A 42 25.76 -10.37 15.39
C LEU A 42 26.55 -9.09 15.08
N ASN A 43 27.81 -9.24 14.70
CA ASN A 43 28.71 -8.15 14.30
C ASN A 43 29.67 -8.62 13.20
N ASP A 44 30.54 -7.73 12.74
CA ASP A 44 31.45 -7.98 11.62
C ASP A 44 32.48 -9.08 11.89
N THR A 45 32.77 -9.40 13.16
CA THR A 45 33.70 -10.46 13.55
C THR A 45 33.03 -11.82 13.74
N THR A 46 31.79 -11.84 14.18
CA THR A 46 31.04 -13.07 14.51
C THR A 46 30.18 -13.57 13.34
N ILE A 47 29.96 -12.75 12.31
CA ILE A 47 29.06 -13.08 11.20
C ILE A 47 29.45 -14.35 10.44
N ASN A 48 30.74 -14.69 10.41
CA ASN A 48 31.28 -15.92 9.84
C ASN A 48 30.87 -17.18 10.61
N ASN A 49 30.49 -17.06 11.88
CA ASN A 49 30.16 -18.17 12.77
C ASN A 49 28.67 -18.58 12.65
N ILE A 50 27.87 -17.81 11.91
CA ILE A 50 26.44 -18.10 11.74
C ILE A 50 26.28 -19.31 10.82
N THR A 51 25.61 -20.34 11.35
CA THR A 51 25.42 -21.64 10.71
C THR A 51 24.04 -21.82 10.07
N VAL A 52 23.92 -22.82 9.22
CA VAL A 52 22.60 -23.26 8.69
C VAL A 52 21.67 -23.69 9.83
N GLN A 53 22.23 -24.28 10.93
CA GLN A 53 21.44 -24.66 12.09
C GLN A 53 20.84 -23.44 12.80
N ASP A 54 21.57 -22.32 12.88
CA ASP A 54 21.06 -21.07 13.44
C ASP A 54 19.90 -20.51 12.59
N ALA A 55 20.02 -20.60 11.27
CA ALA A 55 18.96 -20.21 10.36
C ALA A 55 17.67 -21.05 10.53
N PHE A 56 17.80 -22.38 10.68
CA PHE A 56 16.68 -23.28 10.99
C PHE A 56 16.04 -22.96 12.35
N ASN A 57 16.85 -22.81 13.37
CA ASN A 57 16.40 -22.49 14.72
C ASN A 57 15.71 -21.13 14.78
N TYR A 58 16.23 -20.15 14.03
CA TYR A 58 15.58 -18.83 13.91
C TYR A 58 14.19 -18.93 13.26
N ARG A 59 14.02 -19.71 12.17
CA ARG A 59 12.70 -19.95 11.57
C ARG A 59 11.73 -20.55 12.58
N LYS A 60 12.16 -21.56 13.35
CA LYS A 60 11.35 -22.16 14.42
C LYS A 60 11.00 -21.13 15.52
N TYR A 61 11.97 -20.33 15.94
CA TYR A 61 11.76 -19.25 16.92
C TYR A 61 10.69 -18.27 16.48
N LEU A 62 10.73 -17.81 15.22
CA LEU A 62 9.71 -16.90 14.71
C LEU A 62 8.31 -17.52 14.72
N LEU A 63 8.18 -18.78 14.31
CA LEU A 63 6.90 -19.51 14.37
C LEU A 63 6.42 -19.66 15.82
N GLY A 64 7.30 -20.03 16.75
CA GLY A 64 7.00 -20.14 18.19
C GLY A 64 6.59 -18.81 18.83
N LYS A 65 7.03 -17.67 18.29
CA LYS A 65 6.59 -16.32 18.68
C LYS A 65 5.25 -15.91 18.03
N GLY A 66 4.60 -16.79 17.27
CA GLY A 66 3.30 -16.53 16.66
C GLY A 66 3.36 -15.67 15.37
N TYR A 67 4.53 -15.48 14.76
CA TYR A 67 4.59 -14.79 13.47
C TYR A 67 3.86 -15.60 12.38
N LYS A 68 3.05 -14.91 11.56
CA LYS A 68 2.42 -15.51 10.37
C LYS A 68 3.50 -15.99 9.39
N ARG A 69 3.24 -17.08 8.66
CA ARG A 69 4.18 -17.65 7.66
C ARG A 69 4.67 -16.62 6.66
N SER A 70 3.79 -15.75 6.13
CA SER A 70 4.18 -14.64 5.24
C SER A 70 5.20 -13.68 5.86
N SER A 71 5.04 -13.36 7.14
CA SER A 71 5.99 -12.51 7.87
C SER A 71 7.33 -13.21 8.10
N VAL A 72 7.30 -14.52 8.40
CA VAL A 72 8.52 -15.34 8.53
C VAL A 72 9.25 -15.41 7.19
N ASN A 73 8.52 -15.70 6.09
CA ASN A 73 9.08 -15.73 4.74
C ASN A 73 9.76 -14.41 4.37
N THR A 74 9.11 -13.27 4.66
CA THR A 74 9.69 -11.93 4.41
C THR A 74 10.98 -11.73 5.21
N LYS A 75 10.98 -12.05 6.52
CA LYS A 75 12.16 -11.90 7.36
C LYS A 75 13.32 -12.79 6.89
N ILE A 76 13.05 -14.05 6.58
CA ILE A 76 14.06 -14.98 6.07
C ILE A 76 14.62 -14.49 4.71
N ALA A 77 13.77 -14.05 3.79
CA ALA A 77 14.19 -13.51 2.49
C ALA A 77 15.09 -12.27 2.63
N ASN A 78 14.74 -11.36 3.55
CA ASN A 78 15.55 -10.17 3.83
C ASN A 78 16.93 -10.53 4.38
N ILE A 79 16.99 -11.47 5.33
CA ILE A 79 18.27 -11.93 5.91
C ILE A 79 19.06 -12.70 4.86
N LYS A 80 18.43 -13.58 4.09
CA LYS A 80 19.06 -14.29 2.96
C LYS A 80 19.70 -13.32 1.97
N SER A 81 19.04 -12.18 1.68
CA SER A 81 19.57 -11.14 0.82
C SER A 81 20.82 -10.46 1.41
N TYR A 82 20.83 -10.17 2.71
CA TYR A 82 21.99 -9.62 3.40
C TYR A 82 23.18 -10.59 3.40
N PHE A 83 22.97 -11.85 3.78
CA PHE A 83 24.02 -12.87 3.73
C PHE A 83 24.48 -13.15 2.29
N GLY A 84 23.59 -12.98 1.30
CA GLY A 84 23.94 -13.03 -0.12
C GLY A 84 24.87 -11.91 -0.55
N PHE A 85 24.70 -10.70 -0.01
CA PHE A 85 25.61 -9.59 -0.19
C PHE A 85 27.00 -9.92 0.40
N LEU A 86 27.03 -10.42 1.63
CA LEU A 86 28.29 -10.79 2.30
C LEU A 86 29.06 -11.88 1.53
N THR A 87 28.36 -12.88 1.00
CA THR A 87 28.98 -13.94 0.18
C THR A 87 29.49 -13.40 -1.16
N LYS A 88 28.72 -12.52 -1.80
CA LYS A 88 29.11 -11.88 -3.07
C LYS A 88 30.39 -11.04 -2.95
N HIS A 89 30.60 -10.41 -1.80
CA HIS A 89 31.77 -9.60 -1.50
C HIS A 89 32.87 -10.38 -0.75
N GLU A 90 32.78 -11.74 -0.76
CA GLU A 90 33.77 -12.64 -0.17
C GLU A 90 34.03 -12.41 1.33
N ILE A 91 33.11 -11.73 2.02
CA ILE A 91 33.20 -11.49 3.48
C ILE A 91 32.94 -12.80 4.24
N ILE A 92 32.04 -13.63 3.72
CA ILE A 92 31.76 -14.98 4.23
C ILE A 92 31.84 -15.99 3.07
N SER A 93 32.23 -17.22 3.35
CA SER A 93 32.38 -18.27 2.32
C SER A 93 31.06 -18.83 1.82
N LYS A 94 30.00 -18.86 2.67
CA LYS A 94 28.72 -19.48 2.33
C LYS A 94 27.57 -18.76 3.04
N ASN A 95 26.49 -18.53 2.32
CA ASN A 95 25.26 -17.98 2.89
C ASN A 95 24.46 -19.08 3.62
N PRO A 96 24.28 -19.00 4.96
CA PRO A 96 23.58 -20.02 5.73
C PRO A 96 22.08 -20.14 5.40
N PHE A 97 21.51 -19.19 4.66
CA PHE A 97 20.12 -19.16 4.26
C PHE A 97 19.88 -19.63 2.81
N THR A 98 20.91 -20.14 2.11
CA THR A 98 20.81 -20.45 0.66
C THR A 98 19.68 -21.44 0.34
N GLY A 99 19.55 -22.53 1.08
CA GLY A 99 18.53 -23.58 0.84
C GLY A 99 17.14 -23.27 1.41
N PHE A 100 16.90 -22.06 1.94
CA PHE A 100 15.61 -21.74 2.51
C PHE A 100 14.62 -21.31 1.43
N GLU A 101 13.60 -22.13 1.23
CA GLU A 101 12.41 -21.82 0.42
C GLU A 101 11.33 -21.17 1.26
N ALA A 102 10.44 -20.42 0.61
CA ALA A 102 9.28 -19.87 1.25
C ALA A 102 8.34 -20.97 1.71
N MET A 103 7.84 -20.86 2.93
CA MET A 103 6.80 -21.76 3.42
C MET A 103 5.49 -21.49 2.68
N GLU A 104 4.77 -22.55 2.35
CA GLU A 104 3.44 -22.42 1.77
C GLU A 104 2.49 -21.68 2.74
N GLU A 105 1.76 -20.74 2.18
CA GLU A 105 0.72 -20.01 2.89
C GLU A 105 -0.60 -20.75 2.71
N ASN A 106 -0.91 -21.69 3.61
CA ASN A 106 -2.17 -22.43 3.57
C ASN A 106 -3.38 -21.57 3.96
N ASP A 107 -3.15 -20.40 4.55
CA ASP A 107 -4.18 -19.45 4.90
C ASP A 107 -4.35 -18.40 3.78
N LYS A 108 -4.87 -18.82 2.62
CA LYS A 108 -5.62 -17.88 1.77
C LYS A 108 -6.94 -17.59 2.51
N THR A 109 -6.85 -16.85 3.61
CA THR A 109 -8.04 -16.21 4.16
C THR A 109 -8.68 -15.46 3.02
N ILE A 110 -9.90 -15.86 2.64
CA ILE A 110 -10.75 -15.05 1.78
C ILE A 110 -10.77 -13.70 2.46
N LYS A 111 -10.06 -12.72 1.87
CA LYS A 111 -10.01 -11.38 2.47
C LYS A 111 -11.46 -10.92 2.54
N ASP A 112 -11.88 -10.48 3.71
CA ASP A 112 -13.20 -9.88 3.88
C ASP A 112 -13.32 -8.71 2.90
N ILE A 113 -14.00 -8.96 1.78
CA ILE A 113 -14.23 -7.95 0.76
C ILE A 113 -15.40 -7.10 1.24
N LEU A 114 -15.24 -5.79 1.24
CA LEU A 114 -16.34 -4.87 1.53
C LEU A 114 -17.45 -5.07 0.49
N THR A 115 -18.71 -4.98 0.94
CA THR A 115 -19.85 -4.87 0.04
C THR A 115 -20.06 -3.41 -0.37
N LYS A 116 -20.83 -3.18 -1.42
CA LYS A 116 -21.21 -1.83 -1.86
C LYS A 116 -21.95 -1.06 -0.76
N GLU A 117 -22.87 -1.72 -0.09
CA GLU A 117 -23.67 -1.16 1.00
C GLU A 117 -22.79 -0.77 2.20
N GLU A 118 -21.79 -1.61 2.53
CA GLU A 118 -20.82 -1.30 3.60
C GLU A 118 -19.98 -0.07 3.27
N VAL A 119 -19.53 0.07 2.01
CA VAL A 119 -18.76 1.25 1.58
C VAL A 119 -19.62 2.50 1.61
N ILE A 120 -20.85 2.44 1.12
CA ILE A 120 -21.80 3.58 1.16
C ILE A 120 -22.08 3.98 2.61
N LYS A 121 -22.46 3.03 3.48
CA LYS A 121 -22.66 3.28 4.92
C LYS A 121 -21.43 3.88 5.58
N LEU A 122 -20.23 3.43 5.21
CA LEU A 122 -18.97 3.99 5.72
C LEU A 122 -18.81 5.45 5.30
N ILE A 123 -19.08 5.80 4.04
CA ILE A 123 -19.03 7.18 3.55
C ILE A 123 -20.06 8.05 4.29
N GLU A 124 -21.32 7.60 4.37
CA GLU A 124 -22.41 8.32 5.04
C GLU A 124 -22.18 8.47 6.54
N SER A 125 -21.51 7.51 7.19
CA SER A 125 -21.23 7.59 8.63
C SER A 125 -20.43 8.82 9.02
N PHE A 126 -19.71 9.44 8.09
CA PHE A 126 -18.99 10.69 8.34
C PHE A 126 -19.89 11.91 8.47
N ASP A 127 -21.20 11.81 8.18
CA ASP A 127 -22.19 12.86 8.50
C ASP A 127 -22.58 12.86 9.98
N ILE A 128 -22.23 11.81 10.72
CA ILE A 128 -22.50 11.66 12.14
C ILE A 128 -21.24 12.06 12.93
N LYS A 129 -21.37 13.06 13.80
CA LYS A 129 -20.28 13.49 14.68
C LYS A 129 -20.11 12.49 15.83
N LEU A 130 -18.93 11.87 15.92
CA LEU A 130 -18.58 11.02 17.06
C LEU A 130 -17.96 11.86 18.20
N ALA A 131 -18.00 11.30 19.41
CA ALA A 131 -17.43 11.94 20.58
C ALA A 131 -15.93 12.26 20.37
N GLY A 132 -15.53 13.46 20.78
CA GLY A 132 -14.13 13.92 20.66
C GLY A 132 -13.70 14.42 19.27
N GLU A 133 -14.55 14.38 18.26
CA GLU A 133 -14.20 14.91 16.93
C GLU A 133 -14.24 16.45 16.91
N ARG A 134 -13.07 17.06 16.69
CA ARG A 134 -12.90 18.50 16.48
C ARG A 134 -12.89 18.81 14.98
N ASN A 135 -13.24 20.05 14.59
CA ASN A 135 -13.28 20.46 13.17
C ASN A 135 -14.13 19.52 12.31
N PHE A 136 -15.30 19.13 12.82
CA PHE A 136 -16.13 18.05 12.28
C PHE A 136 -16.45 18.25 10.79
N GLU A 137 -16.91 19.43 10.40
CA GLU A 137 -17.27 19.72 9.00
C GLU A 137 -16.09 19.44 8.03
N TYR A 138 -14.90 19.92 8.38
CA TYR A 138 -13.70 19.68 7.58
C TYR A 138 -13.35 18.18 7.51
N ILE A 139 -13.36 17.51 8.66
CA ILE A 139 -12.99 16.09 8.75
C ILE A 139 -14.00 15.22 8.01
N SER A 140 -15.30 15.49 8.16
CA SER A 140 -16.38 14.79 7.48
C SER A 140 -16.19 14.86 5.96
N LYS A 141 -16.17 16.06 5.39
CA LYS A 141 -16.05 16.28 3.94
C LYS A 141 -14.76 15.67 3.38
N ARG A 142 -13.63 15.88 4.07
CA ARG A 142 -12.35 15.29 3.65
C ARG A 142 -12.39 13.77 3.61
N ASN A 143 -12.89 13.15 4.68
CA ASN A 143 -12.86 11.70 4.81
C ASN A 143 -13.84 11.03 3.83
N LYS A 144 -15.03 11.63 3.62
CA LYS A 144 -15.97 11.19 2.58
C LYS A 144 -15.30 11.18 1.22
N ALA A 145 -14.63 12.28 0.83
CA ALA A 145 -13.91 12.38 -0.43
C ALA A 145 -12.79 11.33 -0.55
N ILE A 146 -11.98 11.14 0.49
CA ILE A 146 -10.90 10.14 0.48
C ILE A 146 -11.47 8.73 0.27
N ILE A 147 -12.50 8.34 1.04
CA ILE A 147 -13.06 6.98 0.96
C ILE A 147 -13.75 6.76 -0.39
N ALA A 148 -14.53 7.74 -0.88
CA ALA A 148 -15.19 7.65 -2.17
C ALA A 148 -14.17 7.46 -3.32
N VAL A 149 -13.09 8.25 -3.33
CA VAL A 149 -12.02 8.12 -4.34
C VAL A 149 -11.30 6.77 -4.21
N LEU A 150 -10.96 6.33 -3.00
CA LEU A 150 -10.30 5.02 -2.80
C LEU A 150 -11.18 3.87 -3.28
N ALA A 151 -12.48 3.91 -2.99
CA ALA A 151 -13.42 2.85 -3.34
C ALA A 151 -13.73 2.81 -4.84
N SER A 152 -13.88 3.95 -5.49
CA SER A 152 -14.23 4.04 -6.92
C SER A 152 -13.04 3.84 -7.85
N THR A 153 -11.83 4.21 -7.44
CA THR A 153 -10.64 4.17 -8.30
C THR A 153 -9.66 3.06 -7.94
N GLY A 154 -9.76 2.52 -6.73
CA GLY A 154 -8.80 1.54 -6.23
C GLY A 154 -7.36 2.06 -6.16
N VAL A 155 -7.11 3.37 -6.23
CA VAL A 155 -5.79 3.96 -6.11
C VAL A 155 -5.12 3.58 -4.78
N ARG A 156 -3.79 3.48 -4.75
CA ARG A 156 -3.08 3.25 -3.49
C ARG A 156 -3.21 4.46 -2.58
N ILE A 157 -3.52 4.23 -1.30
CA ILE A 157 -3.73 5.32 -0.35
C ILE A 157 -2.53 6.27 -0.27
N GLU A 158 -1.30 5.75 -0.27
CA GLU A 158 -0.10 6.60 -0.27
C GLU A 158 -0.02 7.49 -1.51
N ASN A 159 -0.39 6.94 -2.68
CA ASN A 159 -0.40 7.72 -3.92
C ASN A 159 -1.45 8.83 -3.84
N LEU A 160 -2.67 8.53 -3.37
CA LEU A 160 -3.71 9.54 -3.22
C LEU A 160 -3.32 10.64 -2.23
N LEU A 161 -2.75 10.27 -1.07
CA LEU A 161 -2.35 11.22 -0.04
C LEU A 161 -1.08 12.03 -0.38
N SER A 162 -0.38 11.68 -1.46
CA SER A 162 0.78 12.44 -1.96
C SER A 162 0.45 13.37 -3.14
N VAL A 163 -0.81 13.38 -3.60
CA VAL A 163 -1.23 14.24 -4.71
C VAL A 163 -1.24 15.70 -4.26
N THR A 164 -0.70 16.55 -5.08
CA THR A 164 -0.76 18.02 -4.95
C THR A 164 -1.90 18.61 -5.79
N MET A 165 -2.36 19.80 -5.47
CA MET A 165 -3.51 20.43 -6.13
C MET A 165 -3.28 20.70 -7.62
N ASP A 166 -2.03 21.01 -8.01
CA ASP A 166 -1.66 21.22 -9.42
C ASP A 166 -1.78 19.96 -10.28
N ARG A 167 -1.83 18.79 -9.65
CA ARG A 167 -2.03 17.50 -10.35
C ARG A 167 -3.49 17.10 -10.49
N LEU A 168 -4.40 17.83 -9.87
CA LEU A 168 -5.84 17.62 -9.99
C LEU A 168 -6.33 18.34 -11.25
N ILE A 169 -6.43 17.62 -12.36
CA ILE A 169 -6.79 18.16 -13.67
C ILE A 169 -8.31 18.16 -13.80
N LYS A 170 -8.92 19.34 -14.01
CA LYS A 170 -10.36 19.46 -14.29
C LYS A 170 -10.68 18.90 -15.68
N ILE A 171 -11.75 18.11 -15.77
CA ILE A 171 -12.37 17.62 -17.01
C ILE A 171 -13.87 17.94 -16.99
N GLU A 172 -14.59 17.69 -18.07
CA GLU A 172 -16.02 18.01 -18.16
C GLU A 172 -16.82 17.30 -17.07
N GLU A 173 -16.58 16.01 -16.84
CA GLU A 173 -17.32 15.19 -15.88
C GLU A 173 -16.80 15.26 -14.44
N GLY A 174 -15.72 16.01 -14.18
CA GLY A 174 -15.11 16.12 -12.86
C GLY A 174 -13.61 16.33 -12.88
N TYR A 175 -12.81 15.36 -12.45
CA TYR A 175 -11.36 15.48 -12.32
C TYR A 175 -10.63 14.21 -12.75
N LYS A 176 -9.39 14.37 -13.20
CA LYS A 176 -8.45 13.25 -13.40
C LYS A 176 -7.09 13.51 -12.74
N ILE A 177 -6.41 12.43 -12.38
CA ILE A 177 -5.05 12.46 -11.84
C ILE A 177 -4.21 11.42 -12.59
N ASN A 178 -3.10 11.85 -13.16
CA ASN A 178 -2.15 10.98 -13.84
C ASN A 178 -1.06 10.52 -12.87
N TYR A 179 -0.76 9.24 -12.86
CA TYR A 179 0.33 8.63 -12.11
C TYR A 179 1.35 8.02 -13.08
N THR A 180 2.61 8.34 -12.86
CA THR A 180 3.73 7.79 -13.63
C THR A 180 4.09 6.38 -13.16
N LYS A 181 4.84 5.65 -13.99
CA LYS A 181 5.40 4.34 -13.65
C LYS A 181 6.22 4.33 -12.35
N ALA A 182 6.95 5.41 -12.07
CA ALA A 182 7.74 5.55 -10.84
C ALA A 182 6.84 5.55 -9.59
N GLU A 183 5.72 6.27 -9.63
CA GLU A 183 4.75 6.35 -8.53
C GLU A 183 3.98 5.04 -8.33
N THR A 184 3.69 4.32 -9.41
CA THR A 184 2.98 3.03 -9.38
C THR A 184 3.87 1.83 -9.02
N LYS A 185 5.12 2.06 -8.56
CA LYS A 185 6.11 1.01 -8.23
C LYS A 185 6.52 0.19 -9.47
N GLY A 186 6.67 0.85 -10.61
CA GLY A 186 7.14 0.23 -11.85
C GLY A 186 6.07 -0.62 -12.57
N LYS A 187 4.78 -0.42 -12.27
CA LYS A 187 3.67 -1.18 -12.84
C LYS A 187 3.03 -0.57 -14.10
N GLY A 188 3.51 0.58 -14.54
CA GLY A 188 2.99 1.34 -15.68
C GLY A 188 2.36 2.66 -15.26
N ASP A 189 2.18 3.55 -16.22
CA ASP A 189 1.43 4.79 -16.04
C ASP A 189 -0.05 4.45 -15.88
N THR A 190 -0.77 5.21 -15.06
CA THR A 190 -2.21 5.04 -14.87
C THR A 190 -2.88 6.37 -14.62
N THR A 191 -4.11 6.51 -15.08
CA THR A 191 -4.95 7.67 -14.82
C THR A 191 -6.14 7.23 -13.99
N ILE A 192 -6.46 7.96 -12.94
CA ILE A 192 -7.72 7.80 -12.21
C ILE A 192 -8.67 8.94 -12.54
N TYR A 193 -9.96 8.63 -12.59
CA TYR A 193 -11.03 9.57 -12.85
C TYR A 193 -11.91 9.69 -11.61
N ILE A 194 -12.19 10.93 -11.20
CA ILE A 194 -13.01 11.29 -10.05
C ILE A 194 -14.20 12.06 -10.60
N VAL A 195 -15.30 11.36 -10.86
CA VAL A 195 -16.45 11.88 -11.60
C VAL A 195 -17.76 11.61 -10.90
N GLY A 196 -18.82 12.29 -11.32
CA GLY A 196 -20.16 12.15 -10.76
C GLY A 196 -20.18 12.42 -9.25
N LYS A 197 -20.84 11.57 -8.47
CA LYS A 197 -20.95 11.72 -6.99
C LYS A 197 -19.58 11.79 -6.29
N ASN A 198 -18.55 11.13 -6.82
CA ASN A 198 -17.22 11.22 -6.25
C ASN A 198 -16.60 12.62 -6.43
N ALA A 199 -16.86 13.27 -7.60
CA ALA A 199 -16.44 14.65 -7.85
C ALA A 199 -17.19 15.63 -6.94
N GLU A 200 -18.51 15.46 -6.75
CA GLU A 200 -19.29 16.29 -5.83
C GLU A 200 -18.73 16.22 -4.39
N LEU A 201 -18.44 15.01 -3.88
CA LEU A 201 -17.85 14.85 -2.55
C LEU A 201 -16.45 15.47 -2.45
N LEU A 202 -15.66 15.40 -3.54
CA LEU A 202 -14.36 16.07 -3.59
C LEU A 202 -14.52 17.59 -3.60
N GLU A 203 -15.42 18.13 -4.39
CA GLU A 203 -15.72 19.57 -4.47
C GLU A 203 -16.21 20.13 -3.14
N ASP A 204 -17.07 19.40 -2.43
CA ASP A 204 -17.53 19.79 -1.09
C ASP A 204 -16.38 19.84 -0.08
N TYR A 205 -15.39 18.95 -0.22
CA TYR A 205 -14.17 19.04 0.57
C TYR A 205 -13.32 20.24 0.15
N LEU A 206 -13.13 20.47 -1.16
CA LEU A 206 -12.32 21.58 -1.68
C LEU A 206 -12.83 22.95 -1.20
N LYS A 207 -14.14 23.14 -1.02
CA LYS A 207 -14.73 24.37 -0.46
C LYS A 207 -14.26 24.67 0.97
N VAL A 208 -13.94 23.63 1.76
CA VAL A 208 -13.50 23.77 3.17
C VAL A 208 -12.02 23.47 3.36
N ARG A 209 -11.31 23.09 2.29
CA ARG A 209 -9.90 22.72 2.33
C ARG A 209 -9.04 23.85 2.89
N LYS A 210 -8.13 23.50 3.80
CA LYS A 210 -7.15 24.41 4.39
C LYS A 210 -5.75 23.96 4.02
N ASP A 211 -4.90 24.88 3.64
CA ASP A 211 -3.47 24.64 3.44
C ASP A 211 -2.65 25.71 4.14
N LYS A 212 -2.16 25.37 5.31
CA LYS A 212 -1.26 26.19 6.12
C LYS A 212 0.18 25.68 6.08
N SER A 213 0.40 24.55 5.41
CA SER A 213 1.71 23.89 5.33
C SER A 213 2.56 24.40 4.17
N GLY A 214 1.95 25.02 3.16
CA GLY A 214 2.58 25.34 1.88
C GLY A 214 2.93 24.13 1.01
N LEU A 215 2.55 22.91 1.43
CA LEU A 215 2.84 21.68 0.67
C LEU A 215 1.91 21.46 -0.51
N ASN A 216 0.90 22.30 -0.66
CA ASN A 216 -0.11 22.23 -1.74
C ASN A 216 -0.75 20.86 -1.94
N LEU A 217 -0.81 20.01 -0.89
CA LEU A 217 -1.38 18.67 -0.96
C LEU A 217 -2.90 18.71 -1.13
N LEU A 218 -3.45 17.80 -1.95
CA LEU A 218 -4.88 17.66 -2.12
C LEU A 218 -5.56 17.38 -0.76
N PHE A 219 -5.04 16.45 0.04
CA PHE A 219 -5.58 16.09 1.34
C PHE A 219 -4.61 16.44 2.48
N ASN A 220 -5.07 17.31 3.37
CA ASN A 220 -4.31 17.79 4.52
C ASN A 220 -4.89 17.28 5.85
N SER A 221 -4.09 17.39 6.93
CA SER A 221 -4.56 17.17 8.31
C SER A 221 -5.70 18.15 8.67
N ALA A 222 -6.43 17.88 9.75
CA ALA A 222 -7.57 18.70 10.17
C ALA A 222 -7.22 20.18 10.43
N GLY A 223 -5.97 20.48 10.77
CA GLY A 223 -5.47 21.86 10.94
C GLY A 223 -4.95 22.50 9.64
N GLY A 224 -4.80 21.73 8.55
CA GLY A 224 -4.22 22.19 7.29
C GLY A 224 -2.69 22.40 7.33
N ASN A 225 -2.02 22.04 8.41
CA ASN A 225 -0.63 22.38 8.68
C ASN A 225 0.36 21.23 8.40
N LYS A 226 -0.11 20.06 8.04
CA LYS A 226 0.73 18.91 7.67
C LYS A 226 -0.01 17.93 6.77
N LYS A 227 0.75 17.05 6.13
CA LYS A 227 0.22 15.90 5.40
C LYS A 227 -0.57 14.99 6.35
N ILE A 228 -1.72 14.48 5.89
CA ILE A 228 -2.40 13.38 6.57
C ILE A 228 -1.69 12.07 6.23
N SER A 229 -1.43 11.24 7.24
CA SER A 229 -0.77 9.95 7.03
C SER A 229 -1.76 8.83 6.72
N ARG A 230 -1.23 7.74 6.14
CA ARG A 230 -2.00 6.50 5.97
C ARG A 230 -2.54 5.98 7.30
N SER A 231 -1.73 6.00 8.36
CA SER A 231 -2.13 5.54 9.70
C SER A 231 -3.28 6.36 10.27
N ASP A 232 -3.27 7.68 10.05
CA ASP A 232 -4.39 8.54 10.47
C ASP A 232 -5.70 8.12 9.81
N ILE A 233 -5.67 7.88 8.49
CA ILE A 233 -6.87 7.44 7.74
C ILE A 233 -7.33 6.06 8.21
N LEU A 234 -6.42 5.11 8.42
CA LEU A 234 -6.80 3.77 8.91
C LEU A 234 -7.41 3.83 10.31
N THR A 235 -6.89 4.68 11.20
CA THR A 235 -7.45 4.91 12.54
C THR A 235 -8.86 5.50 12.45
N ILE A 236 -9.07 6.44 11.54
CA ILE A 236 -10.37 7.05 11.30
C ILE A 236 -11.38 6.01 10.77
N ILE A 237 -10.95 5.19 9.80
CA ILE A 237 -11.76 4.10 9.26
C ILE A 237 -12.14 3.10 10.35
N ASP A 238 -11.16 2.64 11.16
CA ASP A 238 -11.38 1.68 12.24
C ASP A 238 -12.44 2.16 13.24
N LYS A 239 -12.40 3.44 13.61
CA LYS A 239 -13.43 4.05 14.46
C LYS A 239 -14.83 3.98 13.84
N ARG A 240 -14.95 4.25 12.54
CA ARG A 240 -16.24 4.22 11.83
C ARG A 240 -16.74 2.79 11.61
N VAL A 241 -15.85 1.88 11.29
CA VAL A 241 -16.15 0.44 11.17
C VAL A 241 -16.72 -0.12 12.47
N LYS A 242 -16.09 0.21 13.60
CA LYS A 242 -16.57 -0.15 14.94
C LYS A 242 -17.93 0.47 15.25
N TYR A 243 -18.11 1.74 14.93
CA TYR A 243 -19.39 2.44 15.11
C TYR A 243 -20.53 1.80 14.30
N LEU A 244 -20.25 1.36 13.06
CA LEU A 244 -21.19 0.69 12.18
C LEU A 244 -21.43 -0.79 12.50
N GLY A 245 -20.67 -1.38 13.45
CA GLY A 245 -20.76 -2.80 13.77
C GLY A 245 -20.27 -3.74 12.67
N ILE A 246 -19.45 -3.24 11.73
CA ILE A 246 -18.90 -4.05 10.64
C ILE A 246 -17.81 -4.97 11.20
N GLN A 247 -18.03 -6.29 11.09
CA GLN A 247 -17.14 -7.32 11.64
C GLN A 247 -16.00 -7.70 10.65
N LYS A 248 -15.43 -6.71 9.94
CA LYS A 248 -14.38 -6.89 8.96
C LYS A 248 -13.16 -6.07 9.33
N HIS A 249 -11.95 -6.64 9.13
CA HIS A 249 -10.71 -5.89 9.30
C HIS A 249 -10.39 -5.10 8.02
N ILE A 250 -10.70 -3.81 8.03
CA ILE A 250 -10.52 -2.92 6.88
C ILE A 250 -9.12 -2.30 6.91
N VAL A 251 -8.36 -2.56 5.85
CA VAL A 251 -7.03 -1.99 5.60
C VAL A 251 -7.04 -1.22 4.27
N SER A 252 -5.99 -0.48 3.99
CA SER A 252 -5.89 0.30 2.75
C SER A 252 -6.08 -0.54 1.47
N HIS A 253 -5.72 -1.82 1.49
CA HIS A 253 -5.94 -2.73 0.37
C HIS A 253 -7.39 -3.20 0.22
N SER A 254 -8.23 -3.07 1.26
CA SER A 254 -9.63 -3.49 1.22
C SER A 254 -10.44 -2.70 0.18
N PHE A 255 -10.22 -1.38 0.07
CA PHE A 255 -10.87 -0.55 -0.96
C PHE A 255 -10.42 -0.91 -2.37
N ARG A 256 -9.16 -1.27 -2.52
CA ARG A 256 -8.62 -1.68 -3.81
C ARG A 256 -9.16 -3.06 -4.24
N ALA A 257 -9.30 -4.00 -3.29
CA ALA A 257 -9.95 -5.29 -3.53
C ALA A 257 -11.44 -5.10 -3.84
N PHE A 258 -12.12 -4.21 -3.10
CA PHE A 258 -13.51 -3.82 -3.37
C PHE A 258 -13.69 -3.28 -4.79
N CYS A 259 -12.90 -2.27 -5.19
CA CYS A 259 -12.96 -1.67 -6.53
C CYS A 259 -12.77 -2.72 -7.62
N ALA A 260 -11.74 -3.58 -7.51
CA ALA A 260 -11.51 -4.64 -8.50
C ALA A 260 -12.66 -5.63 -8.57
N ASN A 261 -13.24 -6.00 -7.42
CA ASN A 261 -14.36 -6.92 -7.36
C ASN A 261 -15.64 -6.31 -7.92
N MET A 262 -15.90 -5.04 -7.64
CA MET A 262 -17.01 -4.29 -8.22
C MET A 262 -16.93 -4.22 -9.76
N LEU A 263 -15.75 -3.93 -10.30
CA LEU A 263 -15.52 -3.91 -11.74
C LEU A 263 -15.77 -5.30 -12.35
N LEU A 264 -15.23 -6.35 -11.72
CA LEU A 264 -15.39 -7.74 -12.19
C LEU A 264 -16.85 -8.17 -12.17
N SER A 265 -17.60 -7.90 -11.09
CA SER A 265 -19.02 -8.27 -10.97
C SER A 265 -19.93 -7.48 -11.91
N ASN A 266 -19.48 -6.34 -12.43
CA ASN A 266 -20.17 -5.59 -13.50
C ASN A 266 -19.69 -5.98 -14.92
N GLY A 267 -19.00 -7.11 -15.07
CA GLY A 267 -18.62 -7.67 -16.36
C GLY A 267 -17.44 -6.96 -17.05
N VAL A 268 -16.68 -6.14 -16.30
CA VAL A 268 -15.51 -5.48 -16.88
C VAL A 268 -14.41 -6.51 -17.13
N ASP A 269 -13.83 -6.46 -18.32
CA ASP A 269 -12.75 -7.36 -18.71
C ASP A 269 -11.55 -7.31 -17.76
N SER A 270 -10.98 -8.47 -17.47
CA SER A 270 -9.89 -8.60 -16.49
C SER A 270 -8.61 -7.84 -16.90
N ILE A 271 -8.36 -7.66 -18.20
CA ILE A 271 -7.22 -6.88 -18.72
C ILE A 271 -7.46 -5.40 -18.44
N LEU A 272 -8.69 -4.92 -18.68
CA LEU A 272 -9.08 -3.54 -18.37
C LEU A 272 -8.97 -3.27 -16.86
N ILE A 273 -9.42 -4.22 -16.01
CA ILE A 273 -9.26 -4.10 -14.56
C ILE A 273 -7.79 -4.00 -14.18
N LYS A 274 -6.92 -4.85 -14.71
CA LYS A 274 -5.48 -4.81 -14.44
C LYS A 274 -4.89 -3.44 -14.78
N LYS A 275 -5.27 -2.87 -15.91
CA LYS A 275 -4.81 -1.54 -16.35
C LYS A 275 -5.37 -0.44 -15.44
N TYR A 276 -6.68 -0.41 -15.21
CA TYR A 276 -7.33 0.55 -14.31
C TYR A 276 -6.69 0.55 -12.92
N MET A 277 -6.37 -0.63 -12.41
CA MET A 277 -5.71 -0.83 -11.13
C MET A 277 -4.19 -0.58 -11.17
N GLY A 278 -3.58 -0.34 -12.34
CA GLY A 278 -2.14 -0.26 -12.52
C GLY A 278 -1.43 -1.52 -12.03
N TRP A 279 -1.94 -2.72 -12.36
CA TRP A 279 -1.29 -4.00 -12.07
C TRP A 279 -0.37 -4.38 -13.23
N ARG A 280 0.72 -5.14 -12.94
CA ARG A 280 1.62 -5.64 -13.99
C ARG A 280 0.88 -6.62 -14.89
N GLU A 281 1.01 -6.42 -16.20
CA GLU A 281 0.79 -7.46 -17.20
C GLU A 281 2.00 -8.40 -17.21
N LYS A 282 1.74 -9.70 -17.31
CA LYS A 282 2.80 -10.65 -17.65
C LYS A 282 3.20 -10.37 -19.10
N SER A 283 4.49 -10.43 -19.42
CA SER A 283 5.15 -9.93 -20.62
C SER A 283 4.67 -10.48 -21.99
N ASN A 284 3.57 -11.24 -22.07
CA ASN A 284 3.07 -11.82 -23.31
C ASN A 284 1.85 -11.11 -23.92
N ASP A 285 1.34 -10.03 -23.32
CA ASP A 285 0.17 -9.32 -23.84
C ASP A 285 0.56 -8.13 -24.73
N MET A 286 1.23 -8.38 -25.85
CA MET A 286 1.51 -7.32 -26.87
C MET A 286 0.23 -6.65 -27.42
N LEU A 287 -0.90 -7.35 -27.43
CA LEU A 287 -2.19 -6.82 -27.86
C LEU A 287 -2.74 -5.75 -26.92
N SER A 288 -2.43 -5.83 -25.61
CA SER A 288 -2.90 -4.87 -24.62
C SER A 288 -2.33 -3.46 -24.84
N ASN A 289 -1.11 -3.32 -25.36
CA ASN A 289 -0.45 -2.04 -25.57
C ASN A 289 -1.00 -1.24 -26.76
N ILE A 290 -1.57 -1.91 -27.75
CA ILE A 290 -2.10 -1.28 -28.97
C ILE A 290 -3.55 -0.82 -28.77
N TYR A 291 -4.34 -1.58 -28.02
CA TYR A 291 -5.76 -1.31 -27.80
C TYR A 291 -6.07 -0.12 -26.89
N TYR A 292 -5.08 0.45 -26.21
CA TYR A 292 -5.24 1.23 -24.97
C TYR A 292 -4.97 2.73 -25.07
N ARG A 293 -5.03 3.32 -26.26
CA ARG A 293 -4.84 4.78 -26.45
C ARG A 293 -6.01 5.51 -27.13
N SER A 294 -7.20 4.94 -27.20
CA SER A 294 -8.35 5.55 -27.87
C SER A 294 -9.27 6.31 -26.90
N GLU A 295 -9.93 7.37 -27.39
CA GLU A 295 -10.97 8.13 -26.67
C GLU A 295 -12.11 7.27 -26.12
N ALA A 296 -12.42 6.15 -26.79
CA ALA A 296 -13.43 5.19 -26.34
C ALA A 296 -13.12 4.59 -24.96
N GLN A 297 -11.85 4.51 -24.59
CA GLN A 297 -11.43 3.97 -23.30
C GLN A 297 -11.46 5.00 -22.16
N GLU A 298 -11.20 6.25 -22.46
CA GLU A 298 -11.37 7.33 -21.49
C GLU A 298 -12.84 7.36 -21.03
N LYS A 299 -13.81 7.27 -21.97
CA LYS A 299 -15.23 7.17 -21.65
C LYS A 299 -15.57 5.95 -20.78
N GLN A 300 -15.03 4.77 -21.09
CA GLN A 300 -15.22 3.58 -20.27
C GLN A 300 -14.63 3.73 -18.85
N MET A 301 -13.45 4.31 -18.72
CA MET A 301 -12.81 4.54 -17.42
C MET A 301 -13.60 5.54 -16.57
N ILE A 302 -14.17 6.57 -17.19
CA ILE A 302 -15.09 7.52 -16.57
C ILE A 302 -16.35 6.78 -16.08
N GLU A 303 -16.96 5.95 -16.92
CA GLU A 303 -18.14 5.16 -16.56
C GLU A 303 -17.85 4.21 -15.39
N TYR A 304 -16.72 3.51 -15.41
CA TYR A 304 -16.32 2.59 -14.33
C TYR A 304 -16.13 3.27 -13.00
N SER A 305 -15.63 4.51 -12.98
CA SER A 305 -15.45 5.24 -11.72
C SER A 305 -16.78 5.62 -11.03
N GLN A 306 -17.90 5.54 -11.74
CA GLN A 306 -19.24 5.78 -11.21
C GLN A 306 -19.96 4.52 -10.70
N ILE A 307 -19.43 3.31 -10.93
CA ILE A 307 -20.09 2.04 -10.58
C ILE A 307 -20.49 1.98 -9.09
N LEU A 308 -19.71 2.59 -8.22
CA LEU A 308 -20.04 2.66 -6.78
C LEU A 308 -21.42 3.26 -6.52
N TRP A 309 -21.89 4.19 -7.36
CA TRP A 309 -23.11 4.97 -7.13
C TRP A 309 -24.30 4.51 -8.01
N LYS A 310 -24.08 3.64 -8.97
CA LYS A 310 -25.12 2.96 -9.75
C LYS A 310 -25.69 1.78 -8.96
#